data_2e2e8b7206e1f742ebac7eac268c53a5
#
_entry.id   2e2e8b7206e1f742ebac7eac268c53a5
#
_cell.length_a   1.000
_cell.length_b   1.000
_cell.length_c   1.000
_cell.angle_alpha   90.00
_cell.angle_beta   90.00
_cell.angle_gamma   90.00
#
_symmetry.space_group_name_H-M   'P 1'
#
loop_
_entity.id
_entity.type
_entity.pdbx_description
1 polymer ?
#
loop_
_entity_poly.entity_id
_entity_poly.type
_entity_poly.pdbx_seq_one_letter_code
_entity_poly.pdbx_strand_id
1 'polypeptide(L)'
;MSHPLRIVMIANARIPSERAHPMQIMHMAAAFASNGAQVTLAYARRANTVAMRKVGDPFDYANVARSFRLVGLPTIDAIKRVTIDWPLLNVAPIRLAAHFLQLWTFTISAAFMAERWRGDIVISRDLLPLTVLRLITRREAKFAFEAHTVPRSKFSSALHRWAVSRMDGVVTITAGLRQWYLDAGFDPSRVLVAADAVDVAAFDPDGQVMSRQDLDLPEAAPIACYIGHLYPWKGVDVLVQAVDHMDQNVRWYIVGGVSPDLERIRSAASGHNNVHVIGHLSPSLARKYLLAADVAVIPFSAREEIARSYTSPLKLFEYMAAQRPIVASNLPSLREILRDGENALLVTPDEPEALADAVTRLLNDHVLARALAQVARAEVEDMTWTKRAESIVIFLSPDQLVS
;
A
#
# COMPACT_ATOMS: atom_id res chain seq x y z
N MET A 1 -18.50 -10.47 31.58
CA MET A 1 -17.26 -10.10 30.82
C MET A 1 -17.55 -10.37 29.38
N SER A 2 -17.61 -9.35 28.53
CA SER A 2 -17.78 -9.50 27.09
C SER A 2 -16.55 -10.23 26.53
N HIS A 3 -16.75 -11.21 25.66
CA HIS A 3 -15.63 -11.86 24.99
C HIS A 3 -14.94 -10.87 24.07
N PRO A 4 -13.59 -10.90 23.97
CA PRO A 4 -12.87 -10.04 23.04
C PRO A 4 -13.33 -10.31 21.60
N LEU A 5 -13.49 -9.24 20.81
CA LEU A 5 -13.87 -9.30 19.40
C LEU A 5 -12.88 -10.17 18.62
N ARG A 6 -13.38 -11.13 17.84
CA ARG A 6 -12.55 -12.02 17.02
C ARG A 6 -12.61 -11.58 15.57
N ILE A 7 -11.47 -11.19 15.02
CA ILE A 7 -11.34 -10.74 13.63
C ILE A 7 -10.54 -11.76 12.83
N VAL A 8 -11.09 -12.20 11.71
CA VAL A 8 -10.44 -13.08 10.75
C VAL A 8 -10.15 -12.28 9.49
N MET A 9 -8.87 -12.13 9.18
CA MET A 9 -8.42 -11.53 7.93
C MET A 9 -7.98 -12.62 6.96
N ILE A 10 -8.40 -12.55 5.71
CA ILE A 10 -8.10 -13.56 4.67
C ILE A 10 -7.41 -12.86 3.51
N ALA A 11 -6.22 -13.34 3.16
CA ALA A 11 -5.39 -12.72 2.15
C ALA A 11 -4.77 -13.76 1.20
N ASN A 12 -5.13 -13.67 -0.09
CA ASN A 12 -4.44 -14.41 -1.14
C ASN A 12 -3.10 -13.76 -1.49
N ALA A 13 -2.24 -13.61 -0.50
CA ALA A 13 -0.96 -12.94 -0.59
C ALA A 13 0.17 -13.83 -0.09
N ARG A 14 1.41 -13.55 -0.53
CA ARG A 14 2.63 -14.12 0.06
C ARG A 14 3.02 -13.30 1.28
N ILE A 15 3.41 -13.93 2.36
CA ILE A 15 3.95 -13.29 3.56
C ILE A 15 5.21 -14.10 3.97
N PRO A 16 6.39 -13.45 4.10
CA PRO A 16 6.68 -12.03 3.83
C PRO A 16 6.64 -11.70 2.32
N SER A 17 6.61 -10.43 1.97
CA SER A 17 6.58 -10.00 0.58
C SER A 17 7.15 -8.58 0.41
N GLU A 18 7.77 -8.34 -0.73
CA GLU A 18 8.24 -7.04 -1.19
C GLU A 18 7.12 -6.08 -1.63
N ARG A 19 5.88 -6.56 -1.67
CA ARG A 19 4.72 -5.78 -2.13
C ARG A 19 4.06 -5.01 -0.99
N ALA A 20 3.49 -3.86 -1.30
CA ALA A 20 2.79 -3.00 -0.33
C ALA A 20 1.56 -3.68 0.30
N HIS A 21 0.79 -4.45 -0.49
CA HIS A 21 -0.43 -5.12 -0.01
C HIS A 21 -0.21 -6.04 1.22
N PRO A 22 0.74 -7.00 1.23
CA PRO A 22 1.00 -7.80 2.42
C PRO A 22 1.49 -6.97 3.62
N MET A 23 2.24 -5.90 3.38
CA MET A 23 2.66 -4.97 4.44
C MET A 23 1.44 -4.31 5.09
N GLN A 24 0.56 -3.73 4.28
CA GLN A 24 -0.70 -3.10 4.74
C GLN A 24 -1.55 -4.09 5.57
N ILE A 25 -1.70 -5.34 5.14
CA ILE A 25 -2.48 -6.35 5.86
C ILE A 25 -1.84 -6.70 7.21
N MET A 26 -0.50 -6.81 7.28
CA MET A 26 0.21 -7.08 8.52
C MET A 26 0.03 -5.94 9.53
N HIS A 27 0.14 -4.68 9.09
CA HIS A 27 -0.12 -3.51 9.93
C HIS A 27 -1.57 -3.45 10.41
N MET A 28 -2.54 -3.74 9.53
CA MET A 28 -3.96 -3.79 9.92
C MET A 28 -4.25 -4.89 10.94
N ALA A 29 -3.66 -6.09 10.78
CA ALA A 29 -3.81 -7.16 11.76
C ALA A 29 -3.26 -6.78 13.13
N ALA A 30 -2.09 -6.14 13.17
CA ALA A 30 -1.49 -5.63 14.40
C ALA A 30 -2.36 -4.52 15.03
N ALA A 31 -2.91 -3.62 14.22
CA ALA A 31 -3.77 -2.53 14.68
C ALA A 31 -5.09 -3.02 15.27
N PHE A 32 -5.76 -3.98 14.64
CA PHE A 32 -6.94 -4.61 15.25
C PHE A 32 -6.61 -5.29 16.58
N ALA A 33 -5.44 -5.95 16.66
CA ALA A 33 -5.00 -6.60 17.89
C ALA A 33 -4.66 -5.58 18.99
N SER A 34 -4.04 -4.44 18.66
CA SER A 34 -3.76 -3.37 19.62
C SER A 34 -5.01 -2.70 20.16
N ASN A 35 -6.12 -2.74 19.39
CA ASN A 35 -7.45 -2.31 19.83
C ASN A 35 -8.21 -3.40 20.63
N GLY A 36 -7.53 -4.46 21.08
CA GLY A 36 -8.10 -5.49 21.96
C GLY A 36 -8.76 -6.67 21.24
N ALA A 37 -8.75 -6.73 19.91
CA ALA A 37 -9.33 -7.86 19.19
C ALA A 37 -8.41 -9.07 19.18
N GLN A 38 -8.98 -10.28 19.17
CA GLN A 38 -8.27 -11.52 18.85
C GLN A 38 -8.22 -11.70 17.34
N VAL A 39 -7.04 -11.47 16.75
CA VAL A 39 -6.89 -11.45 15.29
C VAL A 39 -6.22 -12.72 14.77
N THR A 40 -6.80 -13.31 13.71
CA THR A 40 -6.18 -14.35 12.89
C THR A 40 -6.03 -13.84 11.46
N LEU A 41 -4.78 -13.73 10.99
CA LEU A 41 -4.46 -13.44 9.59
C LEU A 41 -4.13 -14.76 8.87
N ALA A 42 -5.03 -15.17 7.99
CA ALA A 42 -4.88 -16.34 7.14
C ALA A 42 -4.38 -15.94 5.75
N TYR A 43 -3.24 -16.46 5.32
CA TYR A 43 -2.63 -16.11 4.05
C TYR A 43 -2.34 -17.31 3.16
N ALA A 44 -2.23 -17.11 1.85
CA ALA A 44 -1.88 -18.16 0.91
C ALA A 44 -0.41 -18.57 1.05
N ARG A 45 -0.13 -19.82 1.44
CA ARG A 45 1.22 -20.38 1.50
C ARG A 45 1.73 -20.66 0.09
N ARG A 46 2.39 -19.68 -0.50
CA ARG A 46 2.94 -19.68 -1.85
C ARG A 46 4.47 -19.62 -1.81
N ALA A 47 5.11 -20.06 -2.91
CA ALA A 47 6.55 -19.95 -3.06
C ALA A 47 6.98 -18.48 -3.09
N ASN A 48 8.01 -18.16 -2.32
CA ASN A 48 8.51 -16.79 -2.20
C ASN A 48 9.68 -16.51 -3.16
N THR A 49 9.97 -15.23 -3.40
CA THR A 49 11.16 -14.80 -4.12
C THR A 49 12.43 -15.19 -3.37
N VAL A 50 13.58 -15.17 -4.06
CA VAL A 50 14.88 -15.49 -3.43
C VAL A 50 15.17 -14.55 -2.26
N ALA A 51 14.86 -13.25 -2.42
CA ALA A 51 15.04 -12.25 -1.38
C ALA A 51 14.15 -12.53 -0.16
N MET A 52 12.87 -12.79 -0.38
CA MET A 52 11.92 -13.02 0.71
C MET A 52 12.09 -14.37 1.42
N ARG A 53 12.73 -15.35 0.78
CA ARG A 53 13.12 -16.61 1.46
C ARG A 53 14.23 -16.44 2.49
N LYS A 54 15.01 -15.36 2.37
CA LYS A 54 16.06 -15.01 3.36
C LYS A 54 15.52 -14.27 4.57
N VAL A 55 14.28 -13.79 4.51
CA VAL A 55 13.60 -13.15 5.64
C VAL A 55 13.29 -14.22 6.68
N GLY A 56 13.87 -14.09 7.86
CA GLY A 56 13.68 -15.05 8.96
C GLY A 56 12.28 -14.98 9.55
N ASP A 57 11.80 -13.78 9.82
CA ASP A 57 10.51 -13.54 10.45
C ASP A 57 9.71 -12.47 9.71
N PRO A 58 8.45 -12.76 9.33
CA PRO A 58 7.59 -11.79 8.66
C PRO A 58 7.15 -10.62 9.55
N PHE A 59 7.07 -10.79 10.88
CA PHE A 59 6.72 -9.70 11.81
C PHE A 59 7.85 -8.68 11.88
N ASP A 60 9.08 -9.15 12.05
CA ASP A 60 10.27 -8.30 12.08
C ASP A 60 10.45 -7.56 10.74
N TYR A 61 10.23 -8.26 9.61
CA TYR A 61 10.30 -7.66 8.28
C TYR A 61 9.25 -6.56 8.08
N ALA A 62 8.02 -6.80 8.54
CA ALA A 62 6.93 -5.83 8.47
C ALA A 62 7.02 -4.73 9.55
N ASN A 63 7.93 -4.87 10.51
CA ASN A 63 8.04 -3.99 11.67
C ASN A 63 6.72 -3.88 12.45
N VAL A 64 6.09 -5.03 12.76
CA VAL A 64 4.84 -5.10 13.53
C VAL A 64 4.98 -6.02 14.74
N ALA A 65 4.26 -5.72 15.80
CA ALA A 65 4.24 -6.56 17.00
C ALA A 65 3.63 -7.96 16.71
N ARG A 66 4.12 -8.99 17.38
CA ARG A 66 3.58 -10.37 17.34
C ARG A 66 2.29 -10.49 18.16
N SER A 67 1.34 -9.62 17.91
CA SER A 67 0.08 -9.49 18.68
C SER A 67 -1.08 -10.30 18.08
N PHE A 68 -0.90 -10.93 16.92
CA PHE A 68 -1.93 -11.70 16.22
C PHE A 68 -1.42 -13.05 15.72
N ARG A 69 -2.36 -13.95 15.42
CA ARG A 69 -2.06 -15.27 14.87
C ARG A 69 -1.90 -15.20 13.35
N LEU A 70 -0.72 -15.60 12.83
CA LEU A 70 -0.43 -15.71 11.40
C LEU A 70 -0.54 -17.17 10.95
N VAL A 71 -1.41 -17.48 9.97
CA VAL A 71 -1.71 -18.85 9.53
C VAL A 71 -1.53 -19.01 8.03
N GLY A 72 -0.53 -19.76 7.61
CA GLY A 72 -0.33 -20.09 6.20
C GLY A 72 -1.23 -21.24 5.74
N LEU A 73 -2.16 -20.96 4.82
CA LEU A 73 -3.07 -21.94 4.25
C LEU A 73 -2.45 -22.71 3.08
N PRO A 74 -2.61 -24.03 3.01
CA PRO A 74 -2.18 -24.83 1.86
C PRO A 74 -2.76 -24.27 0.55
N THR A 75 -1.89 -24.08 -0.44
CA THR A 75 -2.28 -23.47 -1.72
C THR A 75 -1.40 -24.06 -2.83
N ILE A 76 -1.98 -24.47 -3.95
CA ILE A 76 -1.22 -24.94 -5.11
C ILE A 76 -0.70 -23.71 -5.86
N ASP A 77 0.61 -23.43 -5.77
CA ASP A 77 1.24 -22.33 -6.48
C ASP A 77 1.56 -22.69 -7.94
N ALA A 78 0.50 -22.89 -8.73
CA ALA A 78 0.61 -23.20 -10.14
C ALA A 78 1.22 -22.05 -10.96
N ILE A 79 1.05 -20.81 -10.50
CA ILE A 79 1.59 -19.61 -11.19
C ILE A 79 3.12 -19.66 -11.25
N LYS A 80 3.78 -20.01 -10.12
CA LYS A 80 5.23 -20.16 -10.10
C LYS A 80 5.71 -21.21 -11.10
N ARG A 81 5.05 -22.37 -11.14
CA ARG A 81 5.41 -23.46 -12.05
C ARG A 81 5.37 -23.02 -13.50
N VAL A 82 4.30 -22.31 -13.90
CA VAL A 82 4.13 -21.82 -15.28
C VAL A 82 5.10 -20.69 -15.63
N THR A 83 5.36 -19.75 -14.70
CA THR A 83 6.16 -18.56 -15.02
C THR A 83 7.67 -18.76 -14.85
N ILE A 84 8.10 -19.66 -13.94
CA ILE A 84 9.50 -19.84 -13.57
C ILE A 84 10.01 -21.23 -13.97
N ASP A 85 9.30 -22.28 -13.55
CA ASP A 85 9.79 -23.65 -13.71
C ASP A 85 9.59 -24.16 -15.17
N TRP A 86 8.52 -23.66 -15.85
CA TRP A 86 8.18 -24.03 -17.23
C TRP A 86 7.90 -22.81 -18.12
N PRO A 87 8.90 -22.02 -18.45
CA PRO A 87 8.73 -20.75 -19.19
C PRO A 87 8.08 -20.93 -20.56
N LEU A 88 8.25 -22.08 -21.22
CA LEU A 88 7.58 -22.40 -22.50
C LEU A 88 6.04 -22.48 -22.37
N LEU A 89 5.51 -22.74 -21.17
CA LEU A 89 4.08 -22.77 -20.89
C LEU A 89 3.54 -21.39 -20.42
N ASN A 90 4.37 -20.35 -20.39
CA ASN A 90 3.99 -19.00 -19.97
C ASN A 90 3.19 -18.25 -21.05
N VAL A 91 2.15 -18.88 -21.55
CA VAL A 91 1.18 -18.27 -22.46
C VAL A 91 -0.08 -17.85 -21.73
N ALA A 92 -0.76 -16.81 -22.23
CA ALA A 92 -1.86 -16.16 -21.53
C ALA A 92 -2.94 -17.12 -20.98
N PRO A 93 -3.47 -18.11 -21.74
CA PRO A 93 -4.53 -19.00 -21.25
C PRO A 93 -4.02 -19.94 -20.12
N ILE A 94 -2.79 -20.46 -20.22
CA ILE A 94 -2.22 -21.35 -19.20
C ILE A 94 -1.94 -20.57 -17.92
N ARG A 95 -1.41 -19.36 -18.04
CA ARG A 95 -1.20 -18.45 -16.91
C ARG A 95 -2.50 -18.10 -16.20
N LEU A 96 -3.57 -17.85 -16.95
CA LEU A 96 -4.90 -17.59 -16.41
C LEU A 96 -5.46 -18.83 -15.66
N ALA A 97 -5.36 -20.01 -16.25
CA ALA A 97 -5.76 -21.28 -15.61
C ALA A 97 -4.97 -21.55 -14.33
N ALA A 98 -3.65 -21.31 -14.33
CA ALA A 98 -2.81 -21.44 -13.15
C ALA A 98 -3.22 -20.47 -12.04
N HIS A 99 -3.62 -19.24 -12.42
CA HIS A 99 -4.12 -18.25 -11.47
C HIS A 99 -5.45 -18.70 -10.82
N PHE A 100 -6.39 -19.19 -11.63
CA PHE A 100 -7.66 -19.74 -11.12
C PHE A 100 -7.44 -20.95 -10.21
N LEU A 101 -6.58 -21.89 -10.60
CA LEU A 101 -6.27 -23.06 -9.76
C LEU A 101 -5.69 -22.65 -8.40
N GLN A 102 -4.77 -21.70 -8.40
CA GLN A 102 -4.19 -21.16 -7.17
C GLN A 102 -5.25 -20.47 -6.30
N LEU A 103 -6.10 -19.64 -6.89
CA LEU A 103 -7.17 -18.93 -6.19
C LEU A 103 -8.21 -19.90 -5.61
N TRP A 104 -8.62 -20.93 -6.37
CA TRP A 104 -9.58 -21.91 -5.90
C TRP A 104 -9.02 -22.80 -4.79
N THR A 105 -7.78 -23.29 -4.90
CA THR A 105 -7.17 -24.08 -3.84
C THR A 105 -6.99 -23.29 -2.55
N PHE A 106 -6.67 -22.00 -2.64
CA PHE A 106 -6.67 -21.11 -1.48
C PHE A 106 -8.08 -20.95 -0.89
N THR A 107 -9.09 -20.72 -1.73
CA THR A 107 -10.49 -20.55 -1.31
C THR A 107 -11.00 -21.80 -0.58
N ILE A 108 -10.73 -22.99 -1.10
CA ILE A 108 -11.10 -24.27 -0.46
C ILE A 108 -10.41 -24.41 0.90
N SER A 109 -9.12 -24.11 0.97
CA SER A 109 -8.38 -24.17 2.25
C SER A 109 -8.94 -23.17 3.27
N ALA A 110 -9.31 -21.97 2.85
CA ALA A 110 -9.96 -20.98 3.71
C ALA A 110 -11.34 -21.45 4.19
N ALA A 111 -12.13 -22.07 3.30
CA ALA A 111 -13.44 -22.62 3.64
C ALA A 111 -13.37 -23.72 4.71
N PHE A 112 -12.43 -24.64 4.61
CA PHE A 112 -12.22 -25.69 5.62
C PHE A 112 -11.83 -25.15 6.99
N MET A 113 -11.17 -23.99 7.03
CA MET A 113 -10.72 -23.40 8.30
C MET A 113 -11.74 -22.43 8.91
N ALA A 114 -12.70 -21.93 8.12
CA ALA A 114 -13.65 -20.89 8.52
C ALA A 114 -14.44 -21.24 9.78
N GLU A 115 -14.91 -22.47 9.89
CA GLU A 115 -15.67 -22.93 11.04
C GLU A 115 -14.84 -22.97 12.35
N ARG A 116 -13.53 -23.21 12.23
CA ARG A 116 -12.60 -23.28 13.38
C ARG A 116 -12.24 -21.90 13.94
N TRP A 117 -12.21 -20.87 13.10
CA TRP A 117 -11.76 -19.55 13.52
C TRP A 117 -12.82 -18.74 14.28
N ARG A 118 -14.09 -19.08 14.13
CA ARG A 118 -15.23 -18.45 14.87
C ARG A 118 -15.17 -16.93 14.89
N GLY A 119 -14.75 -16.29 13.77
CA GLY A 119 -14.66 -14.84 13.69
C GLY A 119 -16.01 -14.16 13.84
N ASP A 120 -16.05 -13.06 14.57
CA ASP A 120 -17.20 -12.18 14.67
C ASP A 120 -17.20 -11.20 13.49
N ILE A 121 -16.00 -10.84 13.00
CA ILE A 121 -15.79 -10.06 11.76
C ILE A 121 -14.83 -10.85 10.85
N VAL A 122 -15.15 -10.91 9.57
CA VAL A 122 -14.30 -11.48 8.50
C VAL A 122 -14.03 -10.41 7.45
N ILE A 123 -12.75 -10.09 7.25
CA ILE A 123 -12.33 -9.03 6.31
C ILE A 123 -11.41 -9.63 5.24
N SER A 124 -11.62 -9.25 3.98
CA SER A 124 -10.74 -9.63 2.88
C SER A 124 -10.76 -8.62 1.75
N ARG A 125 -9.63 -8.54 1.04
CA ARG A 125 -9.51 -7.87 -0.27
C ARG A 125 -9.78 -8.84 -1.44
N ASP A 126 -9.83 -10.14 -1.15
CA ASP A 126 -10.04 -11.20 -2.13
C ASP A 126 -11.51 -11.60 -2.14
N LEU A 127 -12.25 -11.10 -3.11
CA LEU A 127 -13.71 -11.23 -3.14
C LEU A 127 -14.19 -12.68 -3.27
N LEU A 128 -13.50 -13.55 -4.04
CA LEU A 128 -13.93 -14.93 -4.23
C LEU A 128 -13.89 -15.74 -2.93
N PRO A 129 -12.77 -15.85 -2.19
CA PRO A 129 -12.76 -16.56 -0.92
C PRO A 129 -13.73 -15.95 0.09
N LEU A 130 -13.83 -14.61 0.16
CA LEU A 130 -14.78 -13.94 1.05
C LEU A 130 -16.24 -14.31 0.74
N THR A 131 -16.60 -14.35 -0.55
CA THR A 131 -17.95 -14.72 -0.99
C THR A 131 -18.27 -16.18 -0.67
N VAL A 132 -17.33 -17.10 -0.94
CA VAL A 132 -17.53 -18.51 -0.60
C VAL A 132 -17.72 -18.69 0.91
N LEU A 133 -16.88 -18.05 1.72
CA LEU A 133 -17.02 -18.11 3.17
C LEU A 133 -18.38 -17.55 3.62
N ARG A 134 -18.82 -16.43 3.08
CA ARG A 134 -20.12 -15.83 3.42
C ARG A 134 -21.29 -16.76 3.11
N LEU A 135 -21.19 -17.54 2.01
CA LEU A 135 -22.24 -18.47 1.61
C LEU A 135 -22.30 -19.75 2.46
N ILE A 136 -21.16 -20.23 2.98
CA ILE A 136 -21.10 -21.46 3.77
C ILE A 136 -21.19 -21.22 5.28
N THR A 137 -20.85 -20.02 5.75
CA THR A 137 -20.88 -19.68 7.18
C THR A 137 -22.32 -19.54 7.65
N ARG A 138 -22.72 -20.37 8.62
CA ARG A 138 -24.06 -20.38 9.21
C ARG A 138 -24.20 -19.47 10.45
N ARG A 139 -23.13 -18.83 10.88
CA ARG A 139 -23.06 -17.99 12.08
C ARG A 139 -23.33 -16.53 11.75
N GLU A 140 -23.76 -15.79 12.77
CA GLU A 140 -23.86 -14.35 12.75
C GLU A 140 -22.45 -13.74 12.82
N ALA A 141 -21.78 -13.63 11.66
CA ALA A 141 -20.52 -12.95 11.49
C ALA A 141 -20.70 -11.80 10.49
N LYS A 142 -20.02 -10.69 10.71
CA LYS A 142 -19.98 -9.56 9.78
C LYS A 142 -18.91 -9.79 8.74
N PHE A 143 -19.25 -9.65 7.47
CA PHE A 143 -18.33 -9.81 6.35
C PHE A 143 -18.07 -8.46 5.68
N ALA A 144 -16.81 -8.05 5.61
CA ALA A 144 -16.40 -6.80 4.98
C ALA A 144 -15.44 -7.05 3.81
N PHE A 145 -15.75 -6.44 2.68
CA PHE A 145 -14.86 -6.42 1.52
C PHE A 145 -14.04 -5.12 1.52
N GLU A 146 -12.72 -5.23 1.49
CA GLU A 146 -11.82 -4.07 1.34
C GLU A 146 -11.47 -3.85 -0.12
N ALA A 147 -12.01 -2.78 -0.70
CA ALA A 147 -11.91 -2.46 -2.11
C ALA A 147 -10.68 -1.57 -2.40
N HIS A 148 -9.84 -2.03 -3.34
CA HIS A 148 -8.65 -1.29 -3.82
C HIS A 148 -8.67 -1.04 -5.32
N THR A 149 -9.61 -1.63 -6.04
CA THR A 149 -9.78 -1.49 -7.49
C THR A 149 -11.22 -1.73 -7.86
N VAL A 150 -11.61 -1.31 -9.05
CA VAL A 150 -12.92 -1.59 -9.64
C VAL A 150 -12.81 -2.60 -10.79
N PRO A 151 -13.84 -3.39 -11.07
CA PRO A 151 -13.85 -4.30 -12.20
C PRO A 151 -13.86 -3.54 -13.54
N ARG A 152 -13.14 -4.09 -14.54
CA ARG A 152 -12.93 -3.41 -15.84
C ARG A 152 -13.96 -3.72 -16.92
N SER A 153 -14.77 -4.79 -16.79
CA SER A 153 -15.75 -5.18 -17.79
C SER A 153 -17.16 -5.23 -17.21
N LYS A 154 -18.18 -5.08 -18.05
CA LYS A 154 -19.60 -5.16 -17.63
C LYS A 154 -19.93 -6.49 -16.94
N PHE A 155 -19.41 -7.61 -17.46
CA PHE A 155 -19.62 -8.93 -16.86
C PHE A 155 -18.95 -9.04 -15.49
N SER A 156 -17.68 -8.65 -15.39
CA SER A 156 -16.96 -8.65 -14.10
C SER A 156 -17.61 -7.69 -13.09
N SER A 157 -18.16 -6.56 -13.54
CA SER A 157 -18.89 -5.63 -12.68
C SER A 157 -20.19 -6.23 -12.14
N ALA A 158 -20.95 -6.96 -12.95
CA ALA A 158 -22.18 -7.62 -12.51
C ALA A 158 -21.89 -8.70 -11.45
N LEU A 159 -20.88 -9.55 -11.70
CA LEU A 159 -20.46 -10.58 -10.76
C LEU A 159 -19.90 -9.96 -9.45
N HIS A 160 -19.13 -8.92 -9.59
CA HIS A 160 -18.58 -8.17 -8.45
C HIS A 160 -19.71 -7.58 -7.59
N ARG A 161 -20.66 -6.87 -8.19
CA ARG A 161 -21.83 -6.31 -7.48
C ARG A 161 -22.64 -7.40 -6.78
N TRP A 162 -22.90 -8.52 -7.48
CA TRP A 162 -23.58 -9.67 -6.90
C TRP A 162 -22.87 -10.23 -5.68
N ALA A 163 -21.54 -10.36 -5.72
CA ALA A 163 -20.74 -10.87 -4.59
C ALA A 163 -20.71 -9.86 -3.43
N VAL A 164 -20.42 -8.58 -3.72
CA VAL A 164 -20.32 -7.52 -2.72
C VAL A 164 -21.66 -7.21 -2.05
N SER A 165 -22.79 -7.33 -2.76
CA SER A 165 -24.13 -7.10 -2.16
C SER A 165 -24.44 -8.05 -0.99
N ARG A 166 -23.71 -9.17 -0.87
CA ARG A 166 -23.82 -10.15 0.20
C ARG A 166 -22.98 -9.82 1.43
N MET A 167 -22.08 -8.86 1.30
CA MET A 167 -21.24 -8.40 2.42
C MET A 167 -22.01 -7.44 3.31
N ASP A 168 -21.68 -7.38 4.59
CA ASP A 168 -22.29 -6.46 5.54
C ASP A 168 -21.74 -5.03 5.34
N GLY A 169 -20.48 -4.89 4.87
CA GLY A 169 -19.86 -3.60 4.57
C GLY A 169 -18.81 -3.67 3.49
N VAL A 170 -18.55 -2.51 2.89
CA VAL A 170 -17.45 -2.27 1.96
C VAL A 170 -16.56 -1.19 2.56
N VAL A 171 -15.27 -1.48 2.66
CA VAL A 171 -14.25 -0.51 3.06
C VAL A 171 -13.49 -0.10 1.81
N THR A 172 -13.55 1.16 1.43
CA THR A 172 -12.82 1.72 0.29
C THR A 172 -11.65 2.54 0.76
N ILE A 173 -10.54 2.54 0.03
CA ILE A 173 -9.33 3.30 0.40
C ILE A 173 -9.32 4.73 -0.15
N THR A 174 -10.30 5.10 -1.02
CA THR A 174 -10.46 6.44 -1.57
C THR A 174 -11.93 6.81 -1.70
N ALA A 175 -12.23 8.11 -1.72
CA ALA A 175 -13.55 8.61 -2.04
C ALA A 175 -13.95 8.27 -3.48
N GLY A 176 -12.99 8.23 -4.42
CA GLY A 176 -13.23 7.80 -5.80
C GLY A 176 -13.74 6.36 -5.89
N LEU A 177 -13.18 5.43 -5.10
CA LEU A 177 -13.71 4.06 -5.00
C LEU A 177 -15.11 4.05 -4.37
N ARG A 178 -15.33 4.80 -3.29
CA ARG A 178 -16.66 4.91 -2.67
C ARG A 178 -17.70 5.37 -3.69
N GLN A 179 -17.39 6.41 -4.47
CA GLN A 179 -18.30 6.95 -5.47
C GLN A 179 -18.72 5.89 -6.50
N TRP A 180 -17.76 5.05 -6.96
CA TRP A 180 -18.07 3.95 -7.87
C TRP A 180 -19.12 2.98 -7.29
N TYR A 181 -19.05 2.65 -5.97
CA TYR A 181 -20.04 1.81 -5.31
C TYR A 181 -21.40 2.49 -5.19
N LEU A 182 -21.42 3.79 -4.91
CA LEU A 182 -22.67 4.57 -4.83
C LEU A 182 -23.33 4.65 -6.20
N ASP A 183 -22.58 4.89 -7.28
CA ASP A 183 -23.06 4.90 -8.66
C ASP A 183 -23.56 3.51 -9.10
N ALA A 184 -22.99 2.44 -8.52
CA ALA A 184 -23.44 1.07 -8.72
C ALA A 184 -24.70 0.71 -7.90
N GLY A 185 -25.26 1.65 -7.11
CA GLY A 185 -26.50 1.49 -6.35
C GLY A 185 -26.34 0.89 -4.96
N PHE A 186 -25.11 0.91 -4.38
CA PHE A 186 -24.91 0.48 -2.99
C PHE A 186 -25.38 1.56 -2.02
N ASP A 187 -25.95 1.12 -0.88
CA ASP A 187 -26.34 1.98 0.21
C ASP A 187 -25.12 2.72 0.80
N PRO A 188 -25.15 4.07 0.87
CA PRO A 188 -24.07 4.87 1.45
C PRO A 188 -23.66 4.46 2.87
N SER A 189 -24.59 3.97 3.68
CA SER A 189 -24.36 3.49 5.05
C SER A 189 -23.54 2.20 5.09
N ARG A 190 -23.43 1.47 3.97
CA ARG A 190 -22.67 0.23 3.84
C ARG A 190 -21.31 0.42 3.17
N VAL A 191 -20.90 1.67 2.90
CA VAL A 191 -19.62 1.97 2.23
C VAL A 191 -18.83 3.00 3.03
N LEU A 192 -17.81 2.53 3.74
CA LEU A 192 -16.87 3.35 4.50
C LEU A 192 -15.68 3.76 3.62
N VAL A 193 -15.23 5.02 3.72
CA VAL A 193 -13.89 5.43 3.25
C VAL A 193 -12.92 5.34 4.42
N ALA A 194 -11.91 4.49 4.29
CA ALA A 194 -10.81 4.38 5.24
C ALA A 194 -9.50 4.30 4.42
N ALA A 195 -8.87 5.44 4.21
CA ALA A 195 -7.59 5.55 3.52
C ALA A 195 -6.51 4.68 4.18
N ASP A 196 -5.44 4.38 3.47
CA ASP A 196 -4.27 3.76 4.09
C ASP A 196 -3.70 4.66 5.20
N ALA A 197 -2.82 4.12 6.02
CA ALA A 197 -2.34 4.75 7.23
C ALA A 197 -0.83 4.53 7.41
N VAL A 198 -0.27 5.01 8.50
CA VAL A 198 1.14 4.86 8.84
C VAL A 198 1.34 4.59 10.34
N ASP A 199 2.45 3.96 10.68
CA ASP A 199 3.01 3.95 12.04
C ASP A 199 3.88 5.20 12.21
N VAL A 200 3.29 6.26 12.75
CA VAL A 200 3.94 7.56 12.91
C VAL A 200 5.15 7.48 13.83
N ALA A 201 5.09 6.64 14.88
CA ALA A 201 6.18 6.45 15.82
C ALA A 201 7.43 5.80 15.19
N ALA A 202 7.27 5.15 14.03
CA ALA A 202 8.39 4.58 13.30
C ALA A 202 9.26 5.63 12.59
N PHE A 203 8.85 6.91 12.56
CA PHE A 203 9.55 8.00 11.87
C PHE A 203 9.98 9.07 12.86
N ASP A 204 11.30 9.23 13.01
CA ASP A 204 11.91 10.32 13.76
C ASP A 204 12.26 11.45 12.78
N PRO A 205 11.57 12.60 12.82
CA PRO A 205 11.85 13.72 11.91
C PRO A 205 13.26 14.28 12.04
N ASP A 206 13.86 14.19 13.22
CA ASP A 206 15.21 14.72 13.53
C ASP A 206 16.32 13.74 13.11
N GLY A 207 15.96 12.54 12.65
CA GLY A 207 16.90 11.49 12.24
C GLY A 207 17.64 11.74 10.92
N GLN A 208 17.56 12.93 10.29
CA GLN A 208 18.16 13.20 8.98
C GLN A 208 19.67 13.04 8.94
N VAL A 209 20.39 13.69 9.85
CA VAL A 209 21.86 13.65 9.89
C VAL A 209 22.35 12.24 10.15
N MET A 210 21.79 11.56 11.15
CA MET A 210 22.12 10.18 11.48
C MET A 210 21.84 9.23 10.31
N SER A 211 20.72 9.43 9.57
CA SER A 211 20.38 8.62 8.42
C SER A 211 21.34 8.82 7.25
N ARG A 212 21.86 10.03 7.02
CA ARG A 212 22.91 10.30 6.03
C ARG A 212 24.21 9.60 6.38
N GLN A 213 24.64 9.67 7.63
CA GLN A 213 25.84 8.99 8.12
C GLN A 213 25.72 7.46 8.01
N ASP A 214 24.61 6.89 8.45
CA ASP A 214 24.32 5.45 8.38
C ASP A 214 24.35 4.88 6.96
N LEU A 215 24.04 5.73 5.98
CA LEU A 215 23.97 5.34 4.55
C LEU A 215 25.18 5.82 3.74
N ASP A 216 26.17 6.46 4.38
CA ASP A 216 27.33 7.07 3.73
C ASP A 216 26.91 8.03 2.59
N LEU A 217 25.89 8.87 2.86
CA LEU A 217 25.38 9.86 1.93
C LEU A 217 26.03 11.23 2.13
N PRO A 218 26.10 12.08 1.08
CA PRO A 218 26.68 13.41 1.19
C PRO A 218 25.96 14.27 2.24
N GLU A 219 26.72 14.84 3.17
CA GLU A 219 26.17 15.66 4.25
C GLU A 219 25.59 17.01 3.72
N ALA A 220 26.29 17.64 2.79
CA ALA A 220 25.95 18.99 2.31
C ALA A 220 25.16 19.03 0.99
N ALA A 221 25.13 17.93 0.22
CA ALA A 221 24.40 17.95 -1.05
C ALA A 221 22.90 17.84 -0.81
N PRO A 222 22.06 18.62 -1.56
CA PRO A 222 20.62 18.44 -1.53
C PRO A 222 20.21 17.06 -2.02
N ILE A 223 19.26 16.41 -1.32
CA ILE A 223 18.79 15.07 -1.64
C ILE A 223 17.29 15.08 -1.91
N ALA A 224 16.90 14.66 -3.11
CA ALA A 224 15.51 14.33 -3.45
C ALA A 224 15.32 12.82 -3.51
N CYS A 225 14.20 12.33 -2.97
CA CYS A 225 13.97 10.90 -2.82
C CYS A 225 12.60 10.46 -3.35
N TYR A 226 12.59 9.29 -4.01
CA TYR A 226 11.40 8.52 -4.32
C TYR A 226 11.52 7.12 -3.72
N ILE A 227 10.46 6.66 -3.02
CA ILE A 227 10.43 5.30 -2.47
C ILE A 227 9.21 4.54 -2.98
N GLY A 228 9.41 3.34 -3.51
CA GLY A 228 8.33 2.41 -3.86
C GLY A 228 8.54 1.64 -5.16
N HIS A 229 7.46 0.97 -5.60
CA HIS A 229 7.48 0.27 -6.89
C HIS A 229 7.62 1.22 -8.07
N LEU A 230 8.23 0.71 -9.15
CA LEU A 230 8.58 1.47 -10.36
C LEU A 230 7.62 1.19 -11.53
N TYR A 231 6.35 0.79 -11.24
CA TYR A 231 5.34 0.60 -12.29
C TYR A 231 5.20 1.86 -13.14
N PRO A 232 4.89 1.76 -14.46
CA PRO A 232 4.80 2.93 -15.35
C PRO A 232 3.91 4.05 -14.79
N TRP A 233 2.76 3.72 -14.24
CA TRP A 233 1.84 4.70 -13.66
C TRP A 233 2.36 5.42 -12.40
N LYS A 234 3.46 4.95 -11.82
CA LYS A 234 4.15 5.65 -10.72
C LYS A 234 4.99 6.85 -11.19
N GLY A 235 5.13 7.04 -12.51
CA GLY A 235 5.71 8.25 -13.11
C GLY A 235 7.19 8.47 -12.82
N VAL A 236 7.94 7.44 -12.42
CA VAL A 236 9.37 7.58 -12.12
C VAL A 236 10.19 7.93 -13.38
N ASP A 237 9.68 7.59 -14.56
CA ASP A 237 10.26 8.03 -15.83
C ASP A 237 10.19 9.56 -15.98
N VAL A 238 9.09 10.20 -15.54
CA VAL A 238 8.93 11.67 -15.52
C VAL A 238 9.91 12.29 -14.52
N LEU A 239 10.13 11.64 -13.36
CA LEU A 239 11.13 12.09 -12.39
C LEU A 239 12.55 12.06 -13.00
N VAL A 240 12.92 10.99 -13.72
CA VAL A 240 14.23 10.92 -14.37
C VAL A 240 14.39 12.03 -15.42
N GLN A 241 13.34 12.32 -16.20
CA GLN A 241 13.35 13.43 -17.17
C GLN A 241 13.43 14.80 -16.47
N ALA A 242 12.84 14.96 -15.29
CA ALA A 242 12.90 16.21 -14.53
C ALA A 242 14.33 16.57 -14.10
N VAL A 243 15.23 15.60 -13.97
CA VAL A 243 16.64 15.82 -13.60
C VAL A 243 17.37 16.68 -14.62
N ASP A 244 16.99 16.64 -15.92
CA ASP A 244 17.57 17.45 -16.98
C ASP A 244 17.32 18.96 -16.79
N HIS A 245 16.31 19.32 -16.03
CA HIS A 245 15.89 20.68 -15.74
C HIS A 245 16.40 21.20 -14.37
N MET A 246 17.30 20.45 -13.70
CA MET A 246 17.73 20.76 -12.32
C MET A 246 19.24 20.91 -12.20
N ASP A 247 19.66 21.49 -11.07
CA ASP A 247 21.07 21.57 -10.71
C ASP A 247 21.65 20.17 -10.52
N GLN A 248 22.80 19.90 -11.16
CA GLN A 248 23.51 18.62 -11.08
C GLN A 248 24.07 18.30 -9.68
N ASN A 249 24.08 19.26 -8.75
CA ASN A 249 24.44 19.04 -7.35
C ASN A 249 23.36 18.31 -6.57
N VAL A 250 22.10 18.35 -7.02
CA VAL A 250 20.99 17.62 -6.38
C VAL A 250 21.19 16.12 -6.58
N ARG A 251 21.23 15.37 -5.50
CA ARG A 251 21.32 13.90 -5.53
C ARG A 251 19.94 13.27 -5.47
N TRP A 252 19.66 12.41 -6.42
CA TRP A 252 18.38 11.71 -6.51
C TRP A 252 18.55 10.26 -6.08
N TYR A 253 17.74 9.84 -5.11
CA TYR A 253 17.69 8.45 -4.66
C TYR A 253 16.33 7.84 -5.00
N ILE A 254 16.34 6.87 -5.93
CA ILE A 254 15.17 6.10 -6.33
C ILE A 254 15.26 4.73 -5.67
N VAL A 255 14.49 4.54 -4.59
CA VAL A 255 14.55 3.34 -3.74
C VAL A 255 13.33 2.46 -3.99
N GLY A 256 13.56 1.19 -4.28
CA GLY A 256 12.51 0.21 -4.53
C GLY A 256 12.51 -0.32 -5.96
N GLY A 257 11.40 -0.97 -6.32
CA GLY A 257 11.29 -1.65 -7.61
C GLY A 257 11.95 -3.00 -7.67
N VAL A 258 11.49 -3.80 -8.61
CA VAL A 258 12.01 -5.12 -8.99
C VAL A 258 11.98 -5.23 -10.50
N SER A 259 12.79 -6.15 -11.06
CA SER A 259 12.79 -6.41 -12.52
C SER A 259 11.40 -6.83 -13.02
N PRO A 260 10.96 -6.41 -14.22
CA PRO A 260 11.77 -5.67 -15.23
C PRO A 260 11.74 -4.14 -15.04
N ASP A 261 10.87 -3.56 -14.22
CA ASP A 261 10.74 -2.11 -14.06
C ASP A 261 12.02 -1.46 -13.51
N LEU A 262 12.78 -2.19 -12.68
CA LEU A 262 14.05 -1.70 -12.12
C LEU A 262 15.08 -1.47 -13.24
N GLU A 263 15.22 -2.41 -14.16
CA GLU A 263 16.13 -2.28 -15.31
C GLU A 263 15.70 -1.15 -16.25
N ARG A 264 14.40 -0.97 -16.47
CA ARG A 264 13.84 0.13 -17.26
C ARG A 264 14.28 1.48 -16.70
N ILE A 265 14.12 1.70 -15.39
CA ILE A 265 14.50 2.97 -14.76
C ILE A 265 16.02 3.13 -14.69
N ARG A 266 16.78 2.07 -14.45
CA ARG A 266 18.24 2.12 -14.50
C ARG A 266 18.75 2.52 -15.88
N SER A 267 18.14 1.97 -16.93
CA SER A 267 18.47 2.35 -18.31
C SER A 267 18.12 3.81 -18.59
N ALA A 268 16.95 4.28 -18.16
CA ALA A 268 16.56 5.68 -18.32
C ALA A 268 17.51 6.64 -17.58
N ALA A 269 17.98 6.25 -16.39
CA ALA A 269 18.87 7.07 -15.57
C ALA A 269 20.36 6.96 -15.94
N SER A 270 20.76 6.14 -16.92
CA SER A 270 22.17 5.83 -17.21
C SER A 270 23.03 7.03 -17.61
N GLY A 271 22.41 8.11 -18.11
CA GLY A 271 23.08 9.37 -18.46
C GLY A 271 23.29 10.35 -17.29
N HIS A 272 22.76 10.05 -16.10
CA HIS A 272 22.71 10.99 -14.98
C HIS A 272 23.57 10.48 -13.82
N ASN A 273 24.74 11.07 -13.60
CA ASN A 273 25.65 10.69 -12.53
C ASN A 273 25.14 11.02 -11.11
N ASN A 274 24.15 11.88 -11.03
CA ASN A 274 23.52 12.31 -9.76
C ASN A 274 22.22 11.53 -9.44
N VAL A 275 21.82 10.55 -10.27
CA VAL A 275 20.65 9.69 -10.06
C VAL A 275 21.07 8.29 -9.63
N HIS A 276 20.68 7.88 -8.44
CA HIS A 276 21.05 6.60 -7.84
C HIS A 276 19.81 5.69 -7.75
N VAL A 277 19.74 4.68 -8.62
CA VAL A 277 18.64 3.70 -8.65
C VAL A 277 19.02 2.48 -7.80
N ILE A 278 18.61 2.49 -6.55
CA ILE A 278 19.06 1.54 -5.51
C ILE A 278 18.44 0.15 -5.68
N GLY A 279 17.14 0.09 -6.04
CA GLY A 279 16.39 -1.15 -6.08
C GLY A 279 15.69 -1.46 -4.74
N HIS A 280 15.19 -2.68 -4.60
CA HIS A 280 14.41 -3.08 -3.43
C HIS A 280 15.27 -3.19 -2.17
N LEU A 281 14.81 -2.53 -1.10
CA LEU A 281 15.39 -2.59 0.24
C LEU A 281 14.34 -3.07 1.25
N SER A 282 14.80 -3.46 2.45
CA SER A 282 13.89 -3.66 3.58
C SER A 282 13.18 -2.35 3.94
N PRO A 283 11.96 -2.41 4.52
CA PRO A 283 11.24 -1.20 4.91
C PRO A 283 12.03 -0.28 5.85
N SER A 284 12.77 -0.86 6.80
CA SER A 284 13.62 -0.10 7.74
C SER A 284 14.75 0.65 7.03
N LEU A 285 15.39 0.02 6.03
CA LEU A 285 16.48 0.66 5.29
C LEU A 285 15.95 1.70 4.30
N ALA A 286 14.81 1.43 3.65
CA ALA A 286 14.14 2.41 2.79
C ALA A 286 13.73 3.67 3.57
N ARG A 287 13.28 3.52 4.82
CA ARG A 287 12.96 4.62 5.72
C ARG A 287 14.16 5.53 5.97
N LYS A 288 15.37 4.98 6.14
CA LYS A 288 16.58 5.80 6.30
C LYS A 288 16.82 6.70 5.09
N TYR A 289 16.63 6.21 3.86
CA TYR A 289 16.72 7.05 2.67
C TYR A 289 15.68 8.19 2.67
N LEU A 290 14.45 7.91 3.12
CA LEU A 290 13.44 8.95 3.27
C LEU A 290 13.84 10.01 4.29
N LEU A 291 14.29 9.58 5.47
CA LEU A 291 14.74 10.49 6.53
C LEU A 291 15.99 11.29 6.13
N ALA A 292 16.86 10.74 5.28
CA ALA A 292 18.02 11.44 4.75
C ALA A 292 17.68 12.53 3.71
N ALA A 293 16.49 12.48 3.10
CA ALA A 293 16.10 13.38 2.02
C ALA A 293 15.72 14.79 2.52
N ASP A 294 15.92 15.79 1.67
CA ASP A 294 15.40 17.15 1.84
C ASP A 294 14.03 17.34 1.21
N VAL A 295 13.73 16.58 0.14
CA VAL A 295 12.43 16.59 -0.55
C VAL A 295 12.04 15.16 -0.94
N ALA A 296 10.78 14.81 -0.70
CA ALA A 296 10.19 13.54 -1.10
C ALA A 296 9.21 13.75 -2.27
N VAL A 297 9.22 12.83 -3.26
CA VAL A 297 8.51 13.05 -4.53
C VAL A 297 7.51 11.92 -4.82
N ILE A 298 6.29 12.28 -5.24
CA ILE A 298 5.22 11.35 -5.69
C ILE A 298 4.78 11.75 -7.12
N PRO A 299 5.52 11.33 -8.17
CA PRO A 299 5.34 11.83 -9.52
C PRO A 299 4.33 11.02 -10.34
N PHE A 300 3.22 10.58 -9.74
CA PHE A 300 2.27 9.68 -10.38
C PHE A 300 1.75 10.21 -11.71
N SER A 301 1.68 9.32 -12.70
CA SER A 301 1.17 9.64 -14.04
C SER A 301 -0.36 9.68 -14.06
N ALA A 302 -0.93 10.66 -14.76
CA ALA A 302 -2.37 10.77 -14.97
C ALA A 302 -2.91 9.79 -16.04
N ARG A 303 -2.07 9.02 -16.71
CA ARG A 303 -2.47 8.14 -17.84
C ARG A 303 -3.33 6.96 -17.41
N GLU A 304 -3.17 6.47 -16.18
CA GLU A 304 -3.93 5.34 -15.67
C GLU A 304 -4.93 5.76 -14.58
N GLU A 305 -6.14 5.22 -14.65
CA GLU A 305 -7.22 5.55 -13.72
C GLU A 305 -6.93 5.14 -12.28
N ILE A 306 -6.14 4.08 -12.09
CA ILE A 306 -5.69 3.68 -10.76
C ILE A 306 -4.92 4.81 -10.06
N ALA A 307 -4.10 5.55 -10.78
CA ALA A 307 -3.38 6.69 -10.23
C ALA A 307 -4.31 7.88 -9.96
N ARG A 308 -5.24 8.15 -10.91
CA ARG A 308 -6.16 9.29 -10.79
C ARG A 308 -7.14 9.17 -9.64
N SER A 309 -7.71 7.97 -9.39
CA SER A 309 -8.93 7.87 -8.58
C SER A 309 -8.90 6.78 -7.50
N TYR A 310 -8.06 5.74 -7.62
CA TYR A 310 -8.23 4.52 -6.83
C TYR A 310 -7.03 4.15 -5.96
N THR A 311 -6.02 5.00 -5.87
CA THR A 311 -4.83 4.70 -5.05
C THR A 311 -4.77 5.54 -3.80
N SER A 312 -4.57 4.88 -2.65
CA SER A 312 -4.14 5.49 -1.40
C SER A 312 -2.70 5.00 -1.13
N PRO A 313 -1.68 5.74 -1.55
CA PRO A 313 -0.32 5.22 -1.51
C PRO A 313 0.29 5.33 -0.11
N LEU A 314 0.71 4.20 0.48
CA LEU A 314 1.38 4.17 1.80
C LEU A 314 2.49 5.21 1.93
N LYS A 315 3.29 5.40 0.86
CA LYS A 315 4.40 6.37 0.83
C LYS A 315 3.97 7.82 1.11
N LEU A 316 2.72 8.20 0.78
CA LEU A 316 2.21 9.53 1.09
C LEU A 316 2.20 9.76 2.60
N PHE A 317 1.62 8.84 3.34
CA PHE A 317 1.56 8.90 4.81
C PHE A 317 2.96 8.76 5.43
N GLU A 318 3.83 7.92 4.85
CA GLU A 318 5.22 7.78 5.29
C GLU A 318 6.02 9.07 5.11
N TYR A 319 5.83 9.80 3.98
CA TYR A 319 6.49 11.07 3.71
C TYR A 319 6.02 12.17 4.67
N MET A 320 4.70 12.22 4.95
CA MET A 320 4.15 13.11 5.96
C MET A 320 4.71 12.78 7.35
N ALA A 321 4.75 11.49 7.73
CA ALA A 321 5.28 11.02 9.01
C ALA A 321 6.77 11.31 9.18
N ALA A 322 7.56 11.20 8.12
CA ALA A 322 8.98 11.57 8.12
C ALA A 322 9.20 13.09 8.17
N GLN A 323 8.13 13.89 8.12
CA GLN A 323 8.21 15.36 8.07
C GLN A 323 9.12 15.85 6.93
N ARG A 324 9.04 15.16 5.76
CA ARG A 324 9.76 15.63 4.56
C ARG A 324 8.84 16.47 3.70
N PRO A 325 9.33 17.64 3.18
CA PRO A 325 8.56 18.41 2.20
C PRO A 325 8.18 17.53 1.00
N ILE A 326 6.94 17.61 0.54
CA ILE A 326 6.39 16.73 -0.49
C ILE A 326 6.12 17.52 -1.76
N VAL A 327 6.64 17.02 -2.89
CA VAL A 327 6.17 17.39 -4.23
C VAL A 327 5.38 16.21 -4.80
N ALA A 328 4.14 16.45 -5.24
CA ALA A 328 3.28 15.38 -5.74
C ALA A 328 2.51 15.80 -6.99
N SER A 329 2.16 14.83 -7.83
CA SER A 329 1.27 15.07 -8.98
C SER A 329 -0.12 15.49 -8.50
N ASN A 330 -0.69 16.51 -9.13
CA ASN A 330 -2.02 17.04 -8.84
C ASN A 330 -3.10 16.08 -9.36
N LEU A 331 -3.33 14.97 -8.64
CA LEU A 331 -4.31 13.95 -8.97
C LEU A 331 -5.44 13.90 -7.94
N PRO A 332 -6.69 13.61 -8.34
CA PRO A 332 -7.82 13.52 -7.41
C PRO A 332 -7.56 12.61 -6.20
N SER A 333 -6.93 11.44 -6.42
CA SER A 333 -6.59 10.49 -5.35
C SER A 333 -5.60 11.03 -4.33
N LEU A 334 -4.64 11.88 -4.74
CA LEU A 334 -3.67 12.49 -3.85
C LEU A 334 -4.25 13.74 -3.16
N ARG A 335 -5.14 14.48 -3.84
CA ARG A 335 -5.86 15.62 -3.27
C ARG A 335 -6.86 15.27 -2.17
N GLU A 336 -7.17 14.01 -1.98
CA GLU A 336 -7.94 13.58 -0.80
C GLU A 336 -7.19 13.87 0.51
N ILE A 337 -5.85 13.94 0.45
CA ILE A 337 -4.97 14.13 1.61
C ILE A 337 -4.08 15.37 1.43
N LEU A 338 -3.51 15.57 0.23
CA LEU A 338 -2.58 16.68 -0.04
C LEU A 338 -3.29 17.91 -0.57
N ARG A 339 -2.87 19.07 -0.08
CA ARG A 339 -3.37 20.40 -0.48
C ARG A 339 -2.19 21.27 -0.91
N ASP A 340 -2.32 21.82 -2.13
CA ASP A 340 -1.27 22.65 -2.72
C ASP A 340 -1.00 23.91 -1.91
N GLY A 341 0.27 24.16 -1.60
CA GLY A 341 0.72 25.31 -0.81
C GLY A 341 0.40 25.24 0.68
N GLU A 342 -0.27 24.17 1.17
CA GLU A 342 -0.61 24.00 2.59
C GLU A 342 0.20 22.88 3.26
N ASN A 343 0.18 21.67 2.71
CA ASN A 343 0.91 20.51 3.24
C ASN A 343 1.79 19.79 2.20
N ALA A 344 1.76 20.23 0.93
CA ALA A 344 2.59 19.79 -0.17
C ALA A 344 2.66 20.85 -1.28
N LEU A 345 3.54 20.68 -2.27
CA LEU A 345 3.40 21.31 -3.58
C LEU A 345 2.81 20.29 -4.56
N LEU A 346 1.74 20.68 -5.26
CA LEU A 346 1.09 19.85 -6.26
C LEU A 346 1.41 20.38 -7.66
N VAL A 347 1.92 19.51 -8.52
CA VAL A 347 2.33 19.85 -9.88
C VAL A 347 1.47 19.15 -10.93
N THR A 348 1.41 19.72 -12.14
CA THR A 348 0.76 19.06 -13.27
C THR A 348 1.38 17.68 -13.50
N PRO A 349 0.56 16.61 -13.55
CA PRO A 349 1.06 15.28 -13.79
C PRO A 349 1.72 15.15 -15.17
N ASP A 350 2.71 14.27 -15.30
CA ASP A 350 3.43 13.96 -16.54
C ASP A 350 4.21 15.15 -17.16
N GLU A 351 4.48 16.21 -16.38
CA GLU A 351 5.23 17.40 -16.78
C GLU A 351 6.58 17.48 -16.02
N PRO A 352 7.70 17.06 -16.65
CA PRO A 352 9.02 17.04 -16.01
C PRO A 352 9.50 18.41 -15.50
N GLU A 353 9.30 19.47 -16.28
CA GLU A 353 9.70 20.84 -15.92
C GLU A 353 8.97 21.32 -14.67
N ALA A 354 7.64 21.14 -14.60
CA ALA A 354 6.85 21.51 -13.43
C ALA A 354 7.30 20.75 -12.16
N LEU A 355 7.68 19.47 -12.31
CA LEU A 355 8.24 18.69 -11.22
C LEU A 355 9.59 19.25 -10.76
N ALA A 356 10.48 19.56 -11.70
CA ALA A 356 11.80 20.13 -11.45
C ALA A 356 11.71 21.48 -10.72
N ASP A 357 10.84 22.36 -11.19
CA ASP A 357 10.61 23.70 -10.61
C ASP A 357 10.13 23.60 -9.16
N ALA A 358 9.16 22.72 -8.88
CA ALA A 358 8.63 22.54 -7.53
C ALA A 358 9.67 21.95 -6.56
N VAL A 359 10.46 20.96 -7.01
CA VAL A 359 11.55 20.41 -6.19
C VAL A 359 12.62 21.48 -5.94
N THR A 360 13.04 22.21 -6.96
CA THR A 360 14.02 23.31 -6.85
C THR A 360 13.54 24.39 -5.90
N ARG A 361 12.24 24.74 -5.96
CA ARG A 361 11.64 25.71 -5.05
C ARG A 361 11.74 25.25 -3.59
N LEU A 362 11.42 24.01 -3.28
CA LEU A 362 11.52 23.49 -1.90
C LEU A 362 12.96 23.36 -1.40
N LEU A 363 13.91 23.06 -2.30
CA LEU A 363 15.33 22.99 -1.95
C LEU A 363 15.93 24.38 -1.65
N ASN A 364 15.41 25.45 -2.29
CA ASN A 364 15.91 26.82 -2.12
C ASN A 364 15.13 27.61 -1.07
N ASP A 365 13.84 27.32 -0.85
CA ASP A 365 13.01 28.01 0.13
C ASP A 365 12.77 27.09 1.36
N HIS A 366 13.75 27.05 2.24
CA HIS A 366 13.69 26.24 3.46
C HIS A 366 12.57 26.67 4.43
N VAL A 367 12.09 27.91 4.35
CA VAL A 367 10.98 28.38 5.19
C VAL A 367 9.68 27.73 4.72
N LEU A 368 9.40 27.82 3.43
CA LEU A 368 8.24 27.15 2.82
C LEU A 368 8.31 25.63 3.04
N ALA A 369 9.44 25.02 2.71
CA ALA A 369 9.65 23.58 2.84
C ALA A 369 9.33 23.08 4.26
N ARG A 370 9.85 23.76 5.27
CA ARG A 370 9.58 23.43 6.68
C ARG A 370 8.11 23.63 7.06
N ALA A 371 7.49 24.74 6.62
CA ALA A 371 6.10 25.02 6.93
C ALA A 371 5.17 23.92 6.37
N LEU A 372 5.32 23.55 5.10
CA LEU A 372 4.54 22.47 4.48
C LEU A 372 4.74 21.12 5.20
N ALA A 373 5.99 20.77 5.51
CA ALA A 373 6.31 19.52 6.19
C ALA A 373 5.76 19.45 7.62
N GLN A 374 5.73 20.57 8.35
CA GLN A 374 5.16 20.64 9.69
C GLN A 374 3.63 20.43 9.67
N VAL A 375 2.93 21.07 8.72
CA VAL A 375 1.48 20.85 8.56
C VAL A 375 1.19 19.40 8.18
N ALA A 376 1.91 18.85 7.19
CA ALA A 376 1.78 17.45 6.81
C ALA A 376 2.00 16.50 7.99
N ARG A 377 3.05 16.74 8.80
CA ARG A 377 3.35 15.94 10.00
C ARG A 377 2.23 16.02 11.04
N ALA A 378 1.72 17.21 11.32
CA ALA A 378 0.65 17.39 12.30
C ALA A 378 -0.64 16.64 11.88
N GLU A 379 -0.98 16.66 10.61
CA GLU A 379 -2.18 16.00 10.10
C GLU A 379 -2.07 14.46 10.11
N VAL A 380 -0.89 13.91 9.83
CA VAL A 380 -0.71 12.46 9.77
C VAL A 380 -0.76 11.79 11.15
N GLU A 381 -0.63 12.53 12.24
CA GLU A 381 -0.78 12.02 13.62
C GLU A 381 -2.16 11.36 13.85
N ASP A 382 -3.16 11.78 13.10
CA ASP A 382 -4.50 11.20 13.12
C ASP A 382 -4.71 10.08 12.09
N MET A 383 -3.74 9.84 11.19
CA MET A 383 -3.86 8.86 10.10
C MET A 383 -3.09 7.57 10.43
N THR A 384 -3.35 7.01 11.62
CA THR A 384 -2.66 5.80 12.10
C THR A 384 -3.43 4.52 11.79
N TRP A 385 -2.71 3.40 11.71
CA TRP A 385 -3.33 2.07 11.56
C TRP A 385 -4.33 1.77 12.67
N THR A 386 -4.05 2.20 13.90
CA THR A 386 -4.93 2.02 15.07
C THR A 386 -6.26 2.74 14.89
N LYS A 387 -6.24 4.02 14.47
CA LYS A 387 -7.48 4.79 14.21
C LYS A 387 -8.24 4.24 12.99
N ARG A 388 -7.53 3.79 11.95
CA ARG A 388 -8.16 3.11 10.82
C ARG A 388 -8.87 1.81 11.24
N ALA A 389 -8.22 1.00 12.06
CA ALA A 389 -8.80 -0.24 12.57
C ALA A 389 -10.04 0.04 13.44
N GLU A 390 -9.98 1.04 14.32
CA GLU A 390 -11.12 1.49 15.12
C GLU A 390 -12.29 1.92 14.24
N SER A 391 -12.08 2.76 13.24
CA SER A 391 -13.13 3.21 12.31
C SER A 391 -13.82 2.04 11.60
N ILE A 392 -13.06 1.01 11.19
CA ILE A 392 -13.62 -0.18 10.55
C ILE A 392 -14.45 -1.01 11.53
N VAL A 393 -14.01 -1.15 12.77
CA VAL A 393 -14.78 -1.88 13.80
C VAL A 393 -16.08 -1.15 14.13
N ILE A 394 -16.03 0.18 14.34
CA ILE A 394 -17.24 1.01 14.56
C ILE A 394 -18.24 0.85 13.42
N PHE A 395 -17.75 0.91 12.18
CA PHE A 395 -18.58 0.77 11.00
C PHE A 395 -19.28 -0.59 10.90
N LEU A 396 -18.61 -1.69 11.26
CA LEU A 396 -19.15 -3.05 11.13
C LEU A 396 -19.92 -3.52 12.36
N SER A 397 -19.62 -3.00 13.54
CA SER A 397 -20.16 -3.45 14.83
C SER A 397 -20.24 -2.27 15.81
N PRO A 398 -21.12 -1.29 15.58
CA PRO A 398 -21.20 -0.08 16.41
C PRO A 398 -21.51 -0.37 17.89
N ASP A 399 -22.19 -1.48 18.18
CA ASP A 399 -22.60 -1.85 19.54
C ASP A 399 -21.45 -2.42 20.40
N GLN A 400 -20.28 -2.71 19.84
CA GLN A 400 -19.19 -3.39 20.56
C GLN A 400 -18.15 -2.47 21.20
N LEU A 401 -18.23 -1.16 20.97
CA LEU A 401 -17.34 -0.16 21.60
C LEU A 401 -17.93 0.54 22.82
N VAL A 402 -19.16 0.20 23.22
CA VAL A 402 -19.88 0.82 24.36
C VAL A 402 -19.69 0.01 25.66
N SER A 403 -18.74 -0.94 25.68
CA SER A 403 -18.53 -1.77 26.90
C SER A 403 -17.09 -1.65 27.44
#